data_2062aaf16cc62debe14c188363e174f2
#
_entry.id   2062aaf16cc62debe14c188363e174f2
#
_cell.length_a   1.000
_cell.length_b   1.000
_cell.length_c   1.000
_cell.angle_alpha   90.00
_cell.angle_beta   90.00
_cell.angle_gamma   90.00
#
_symmetry.space_group_name_H-M   'P 1'
#
loop_
_entity.id
_entity.type
_entity.pdbx_description
1 polymer ?
#
loop_
_entity_poly.entity_id
_entity_poly.type
_entity_poly.pdbx_seq_one_letter_code
_entity_poly.pdbx_strand_id
1 'polypeptide(L)'
;MKHYELQPSELKIMNVIWDHNPISASEIASILMKETAWSKNTIYTLITRVVKKGFVKRTDPNFVCEPIITRKQIQQQETKSLVDRLYAGSLNMLFARIIEDENLSDAELDELRKLLDQKR
;
A
#
# COMPACT_ATOMS: atom_id res chain seq x y z
N MET A 1 13.36 -1.11 14.12
CA MET A 1 12.41 -0.49 13.19
C MET A 1 11.04 -1.13 13.34
N LYS A 2 9.99 -0.34 13.42
CA LYS A 2 8.65 -0.84 13.64
C LYS A 2 8.08 -1.47 12.36
N HIS A 3 7.57 -2.69 12.48
CA HIS A 3 6.89 -3.38 11.37
C HIS A 3 5.39 -3.15 11.50
N TYR A 4 4.75 -2.71 10.41
CA TYR A 4 3.30 -2.49 10.37
C TYR A 4 2.64 -3.70 9.74
N GLU A 5 1.90 -4.45 10.53
CA GLU A 5 1.22 -5.65 10.05
C GLU A 5 -0.08 -5.27 9.36
N LEU A 6 -0.08 -5.37 8.03
CA LEU A 6 -1.19 -4.94 7.20
C LEU A 6 -1.71 -6.11 6.36
N GLN A 7 -2.95 -6.53 6.65
CA GLN A 7 -3.60 -7.59 5.90
C GLN A 7 -4.02 -7.09 4.51
N PRO A 8 -4.15 -7.98 3.52
CA PRO A 8 -4.57 -7.55 2.17
C PRO A 8 -5.87 -6.75 2.15
N SER A 9 -6.86 -7.14 2.97
CA SER A 9 -8.12 -6.40 3.07
C SER A 9 -7.93 -5.01 3.67
N GLU A 10 -7.04 -4.90 4.66
CA GLU A 10 -6.71 -3.62 5.28
C GLU A 10 -5.97 -2.71 4.31
N LEU A 11 -5.15 -3.29 3.44
CA LEU A 11 -4.44 -2.53 2.42
C LEU A 11 -5.41 -1.85 1.45
N LYS A 12 -6.52 -2.51 1.11
CA LYS A 12 -7.54 -1.90 0.26
C LYS A 12 -8.15 -0.65 0.93
N ILE A 13 -8.39 -0.71 2.23
CA ILE A 13 -8.85 0.45 3.01
C ILE A 13 -7.80 1.56 2.97
N MET A 14 -6.55 1.20 3.27
CA MET A 14 -5.46 2.19 3.32
C MET A 14 -5.24 2.86 1.96
N ASN A 15 -5.35 2.12 0.85
CA ASN A 15 -5.19 2.69 -0.48
C ASN A 15 -6.23 3.79 -0.75
N VAL A 16 -7.47 3.58 -0.35
CA VAL A 16 -8.52 4.60 -0.50
C VAL A 16 -8.18 5.83 0.35
N ILE A 17 -7.74 5.61 1.59
CA ILE A 17 -7.41 6.72 2.49
C ILE A 17 -6.21 7.51 1.95
N TRP A 18 -5.17 6.83 1.47
CA TRP A 18 -4.01 7.52 0.91
C TRP A 18 -4.37 8.33 -0.35
N ASP A 19 -5.26 7.79 -1.18
CA ASP A 19 -5.65 8.44 -2.44
C ASP A 19 -6.56 9.66 -2.24
N HIS A 20 -7.34 9.67 -1.15
CA HIS A 20 -8.40 10.66 -0.93
C HIS A 20 -8.28 11.44 0.38
N ASN A 21 -7.13 11.40 1.01
CA ASN A 21 -6.88 11.98 2.34
C ASN A 21 -7.19 13.49 2.39
N PRO A 22 -7.99 13.99 3.36
CA PRO A 22 -8.80 13.22 4.32
C PRO A 22 -10.10 12.72 3.70
N ILE A 23 -10.65 11.64 4.26
CA ILE A 23 -11.87 11.04 3.72
C ILE A 23 -12.72 10.45 4.86
N SER A 24 -14.05 10.59 4.78
CA SER A 24 -14.94 10.03 5.79
C SER A 24 -15.13 8.52 5.57
N ALA A 25 -15.49 7.82 6.64
CA ALA A 25 -15.78 6.39 6.57
C ALA A 25 -16.92 6.09 5.58
N SER A 26 -17.93 6.95 5.52
CA SER A 26 -19.05 6.75 4.59
C SER A 26 -18.61 6.87 3.13
N GLU A 27 -17.68 7.78 2.85
CA GLU A 27 -17.13 7.93 1.50
C GLU A 27 -16.24 6.74 1.12
N ILE A 28 -15.44 6.24 2.06
CA ILE A 28 -14.64 5.02 1.86
C ILE A 28 -15.57 3.86 1.51
N ALA A 29 -16.65 3.70 2.27
CA ALA A 29 -17.63 2.64 2.03
C ALA A 29 -18.26 2.77 0.65
N SER A 30 -18.63 3.98 0.24
CA SER A 30 -19.19 4.23 -1.10
C SER A 30 -18.25 3.77 -2.21
N ILE A 31 -16.97 4.11 -2.09
CA ILE A 31 -15.97 3.74 -3.09
C ILE A 31 -15.78 2.22 -3.14
N LEU A 32 -15.57 1.59 -1.98
CA LEU A 32 -15.25 0.17 -1.94
C LEU A 32 -16.44 -0.73 -2.23
N MET A 33 -17.66 -0.30 -1.94
CA MET A 33 -18.86 -1.05 -2.30
C MET A 33 -19.02 -1.14 -3.82
N LYS A 34 -18.53 -0.16 -4.57
CA LYS A 34 -18.53 -0.18 -6.04
C LYS A 34 -17.43 -1.07 -6.61
N GLU A 35 -16.30 -1.15 -5.93
CA GLU A 35 -15.11 -1.86 -6.41
C GLU A 35 -15.01 -3.30 -5.93
N THR A 36 -15.71 -3.64 -4.86
CA THR A 36 -15.63 -4.97 -4.24
C THR A 36 -17.04 -5.49 -3.97
N ALA A 37 -17.13 -6.77 -3.59
CA ALA A 37 -18.37 -7.38 -3.15
C ALA A 37 -18.61 -7.18 -1.65
N TRP A 38 -17.79 -6.39 -0.98
CA TRP A 38 -17.91 -6.18 0.47
C TRP A 38 -19.15 -5.38 0.84
N SER A 39 -19.76 -5.78 1.97
CA SER A 39 -20.87 -5.03 2.54
C SER A 39 -20.34 -3.79 3.28
N LYS A 40 -21.23 -2.84 3.51
CA LYS A 40 -20.93 -1.65 4.31
C LYS A 40 -20.38 -2.02 5.69
N ASN A 41 -21.00 -3.03 6.34
CA ASN A 41 -20.56 -3.47 7.67
C ASN A 41 -19.13 -4.02 7.64
N THR A 42 -18.79 -4.80 6.63
CA THR A 42 -17.43 -5.33 6.46
C THR A 42 -16.42 -4.19 6.32
N ILE A 43 -16.75 -3.20 5.50
CA ILE A 43 -15.87 -2.04 5.28
C ILE A 43 -15.66 -1.26 6.56
N TYR A 44 -16.75 -0.97 7.31
CA TYR A 44 -16.64 -0.24 8.58
C TYR A 44 -15.82 -1.01 9.62
N THR A 45 -15.97 -2.33 9.66
CA THR A 45 -15.16 -3.18 10.54
C THR A 45 -13.68 -3.05 10.21
N LEU A 46 -13.33 -3.07 8.92
CA LEU A 46 -11.95 -2.92 8.48
C LEU A 46 -11.40 -1.53 8.79
N ILE A 47 -12.21 -0.48 8.59
CA ILE A 47 -11.80 0.90 8.92
C ILE A 47 -11.51 1.00 10.42
N THR A 48 -12.41 0.49 11.25
CA THR A 48 -12.23 0.49 12.71
C THR A 48 -10.96 -0.24 13.11
N ARG A 49 -10.65 -1.34 12.41
CA ARG A 49 -9.45 -2.13 12.68
C ARG A 49 -8.17 -1.34 12.41
N VAL A 50 -8.08 -0.65 11.28
CA VAL A 50 -6.88 0.14 10.97
C VAL A 50 -6.74 1.35 11.90
N VAL A 51 -7.85 1.91 12.37
CA VAL A 51 -7.83 2.95 13.40
C VAL A 51 -7.26 2.39 14.71
N LYS A 52 -7.74 1.22 15.14
CA LYS A 52 -7.26 0.58 16.37
C LYS A 52 -5.79 0.19 16.30
N LYS A 53 -5.32 -0.19 15.14
CA LYS A 53 -3.90 -0.53 14.94
C LYS A 53 -3.00 0.69 14.95
N GLY A 54 -3.56 1.89 14.96
CA GLY A 54 -2.79 3.12 14.95
C GLY A 54 -2.31 3.55 13.57
N PHE A 55 -2.89 3.02 12.51
CA PHE A 55 -2.51 3.36 11.13
C PHE A 55 -3.26 4.57 10.61
N VAL A 56 -4.41 4.88 11.21
CA VAL A 56 -5.33 5.92 10.77
C VAL A 56 -5.81 6.73 11.96
N LYS A 57 -5.81 8.04 11.81
CA LYS A 57 -6.40 8.96 12.79
C LYS A 57 -7.85 9.18 12.43
N ARG A 58 -8.74 8.98 13.40
CA ARG A 58 -10.18 9.25 13.27
C ARG A 58 -10.52 10.58 13.91
N THR A 59 -11.28 11.40 13.21
CA THR A 59 -11.81 12.65 13.74
C THR A 59 -13.33 12.64 13.64
N ASP A 60 -13.99 12.80 14.77
CA ASP A 60 -15.45 12.89 14.83
C ASP A 60 -15.89 14.35 14.76
N PRO A 61 -17.18 14.63 14.42
CA PRO A 61 -18.31 13.70 14.41
C PRO A 61 -18.49 12.86 13.14
N ASN A 62 -17.82 13.19 12.04
CA ASN A 62 -18.11 12.58 10.74
C ASN A 62 -17.24 11.36 10.40
N PHE A 63 -16.53 10.82 11.38
CA PHE A 63 -15.61 9.70 11.19
C PHE A 63 -14.67 9.97 10.02
N VAL A 64 -13.97 11.10 10.09
CA VAL A 64 -13.00 11.49 9.07
C VAL A 64 -11.68 10.75 9.34
N CYS A 65 -11.14 10.13 8.29
CA CYS A 65 -9.93 9.32 8.36
C CYS A 65 -8.75 10.04 7.71
N GLU A 66 -7.62 10.03 8.42
CA GLU A 66 -6.35 10.53 7.89
C GLU A 66 -5.27 9.50 8.16
N PRO A 67 -4.38 9.21 7.20
CA PRO A 67 -3.36 8.19 7.42
C PRO A 67 -2.28 8.69 8.38
N ILE A 68 -1.89 7.83 9.33
CA ILE A 68 -0.74 8.07 10.21
C ILE A 68 0.51 7.46 9.58
N ILE A 69 0.38 6.25 9.02
CA ILE A 69 1.46 5.61 8.27
C ILE A 69 1.35 6.01 6.80
N THR A 70 2.48 6.17 6.12
CA THR A 70 2.50 6.57 4.71
C THR A 70 2.55 5.38 3.78
N ARG A 71 2.06 5.57 2.55
CA ARG A 71 2.17 4.53 1.52
C ARG A 71 3.64 4.17 1.28
N LYS A 72 4.51 5.16 1.28
CA LYS A 72 5.94 4.93 1.07
C LYS A 72 6.55 4.03 2.15
N GLN A 73 6.15 4.23 3.41
CA GLN A 73 6.62 3.37 4.51
C GLN A 73 6.22 1.92 4.29
N ILE A 74 4.98 1.69 3.84
CA ILE A 74 4.50 0.33 3.57
C ILE A 74 5.18 -0.26 2.34
N GLN A 75 5.36 0.53 1.28
CA GLN A 75 6.07 0.07 0.09
C GLN A 75 7.50 -0.37 0.43
N GLN A 76 8.21 0.43 1.22
CA GLN A 76 9.57 0.10 1.63
C GLN A 76 9.62 -1.17 2.47
N GLN A 77 8.70 -1.30 3.41
CA GLN A 77 8.58 -2.49 4.26
C GLN A 77 8.29 -3.75 3.45
N GLU A 78 7.33 -3.68 2.54
CA GLU A 78 6.94 -4.84 1.73
C GLU A 78 8.05 -5.25 0.76
N THR A 79 8.73 -4.28 0.17
CA THR A 79 9.87 -4.55 -0.71
C THR A 79 10.97 -5.28 0.06
N LYS A 80 11.34 -4.77 1.23
CA LYS A 80 12.37 -5.39 2.06
C LYS A 80 11.98 -6.80 2.49
N SER A 81 10.74 -6.98 2.91
CA SER A 81 10.22 -8.28 3.31
C SER A 81 10.27 -9.29 2.17
N LEU A 82 9.86 -8.87 0.97
CA LEU A 82 9.89 -9.72 -0.22
C LEU A 82 11.33 -10.16 -0.55
N VAL A 83 12.26 -9.21 -0.56
CA VAL A 83 13.67 -9.48 -0.86
C VAL A 83 14.26 -10.44 0.17
N ASP A 84 13.99 -10.20 1.45
CA ASP A 84 14.52 -11.04 2.53
C ASP A 84 13.95 -12.47 2.48
N ARG A 85 12.66 -12.61 2.22
CA ARG A 85 11.99 -13.93 2.25
C ARG A 85 12.27 -14.78 1.02
N LEU A 86 12.26 -14.17 -0.16
CA LEU A 86 12.28 -14.94 -1.42
C LEU A 86 13.60 -14.83 -2.17
N TYR A 87 14.40 -13.83 -1.89
CA TYR A 87 15.65 -13.58 -2.63
C TYR A 87 16.87 -13.53 -1.70
N ALA A 88 16.74 -14.12 -0.52
CA ALA A 88 17.84 -14.23 0.46
C ALA A 88 18.55 -12.89 0.73
N GLY A 89 17.78 -11.80 0.73
CA GLY A 89 18.31 -10.47 0.97
C GLY A 89 18.98 -9.82 -0.24
N SER A 90 18.96 -10.48 -1.41
CA SER A 90 19.62 -9.96 -2.59
C SER A 90 18.67 -9.18 -3.50
N LEU A 91 18.79 -7.87 -3.48
CA LEU A 91 18.04 -6.99 -4.38
C LEU A 91 18.38 -7.26 -5.84
N ASN A 92 19.64 -7.60 -6.12
CA ASN A 92 20.10 -7.94 -7.47
C ASN A 92 19.33 -9.14 -8.03
N MET A 93 19.07 -10.14 -7.20
CA MET A 93 18.31 -11.34 -7.63
C MET A 93 16.89 -10.96 -8.00
N LEU A 94 16.25 -10.08 -7.23
CA LEU A 94 14.90 -9.59 -7.54
C LEU A 94 14.89 -8.86 -8.88
N PHE A 95 15.83 -7.93 -9.09
CA PHE A 95 15.90 -7.18 -10.35
C PHE A 95 16.19 -8.09 -11.54
N ALA A 96 17.09 -9.05 -11.38
CA ALA A 96 17.39 -10.01 -12.45
C ALA A 96 16.14 -10.79 -12.84
N ARG A 97 15.35 -11.21 -11.85
CA ARG A 97 14.12 -11.95 -12.10
C ARG A 97 13.08 -11.09 -12.85
N ILE A 98 12.92 -9.85 -12.44
CA ILE A 98 12.01 -8.93 -13.11
C ILE A 98 12.41 -8.71 -14.56
N ILE A 99 13.68 -8.49 -14.81
CA ILE A 99 14.19 -8.24 -16.17
C ILE A 99 14.02 -9.48 -17.05
N GLU A 100 14.24 -10.67 -16.50
CA GLU A 100 14.13 -11.93 -17.25
C GLU A 100 12.68 -12.32 -17.53
N ASP A 101 11.80 -12.17 -16.55
CA ASP A 101 10.46 -12.71 -16.60
C ASP A 101 9.39 -11.74 -17.10
N GLU A 102 9.61 -10.43 -16.92
CA GLU A 102 8.65 -9.42 -17.32
C GLU A 102 8.92 -8.92 -18.73
N ASN A 103 7.83 -8.66 -19.45
CA ASN A 103 7.90 -8.20 -20.84
C ASN A 103 8.04 -6.68 -20.87
N LEU A 104 9.23 -6.19 -20.51
CA LEU A 104 9.49 -4.76 -20.40
C LEU A 104 9.66 -4.14 -21.80
N SER A 105 8.99 -3.02 -22.02
CA SER A 105 9.17 -2.25 -23.26
C SER A 105 10.51 -1.50 -23.24
N ASP A 106 10.95 -1.07 -24.42
CA ASP A 106 12.16 -0.26 -24.52
C ASP A 106 12.05 1.03 -23.70
N ALA A 107 10.86 1.63 -23.66
CA ALA A 107 10.62 2.84 -22.87
C ALA A 107 10.78 2.56 -21.37
N GLU A 108 10.23 1.42 -20.89
CA GLU A 108 10.36 1.04 -19.50
C GLU A 108 11.82 0.75 -19.12
N LEU A 109 12.55 0.08 -19.99
CA LEU A 109 13.98 -0.19 -19.77
C LEU A 109 14.79 1.10 -19.70
N ASP A 110 14.49 2.07 -20.58
CA ASP A 110 15.15 3.37 -20.57
C ASP A 110 14.87 4.14 -19.28
N GLU A 111 13.65 4.10 -18.79
CA GLU A 111 13.30 4.74 -17.53
C GLU A 111 14.04 4.11 -16.34
N LEU A 112 14.14 2.78 -16.32
CA LEU A 112 14.89 2.08 -15.27
C LEU A 112 16.36 2.45 -15.31
N ARG A 113 16.93 2.55 -16.50
CA ARG A 113 18.32 2.96 -16.68
C ARG A 113 18.56 4.38 -16.14
N LYS A 114 17.63 5.29 -16.42
CA LYS A 114 17.71 6.66 -15.92
C LYS A 114 17.65 6.72 -14.39
N LEU A 115 16.78 5.92 -13.79
CA LEU A 115 16.68 5.85 -12.33
C LEU A 115 17.97 5.35 -11.69
N LEU A 116 18.59 4.34 -12.29
CA LEU A 116 19.86 3.82 -11.81
C LEU A 116 20.97 4.86 -11.92
N ASP A 117 21.02 5.60 -13.03
CA ASP A 117 22.01 6.65 -13.24
C ASP A 117 21.87 7.80 -12.25
N GLN A 118 20.64 8.15 -11.88
CA GLN A 118 20.39 9.20 -10.88
C GLN A 118 20.89 8.82 -9.49
N LYS A 119 21.01 7.53 -9.22
CA LYS A 119 21.42 7.04 -7.90
C LYS A 119 22.94 7.09 -7.70
N ARG A 120 23.69 7.24 -8.75
CA ARG A 120 25.15 7.32 -8.68
C ARG A 120 25.66 8.62 -8.10
#